data_38bdf0858dc395cd87a195357a1fd332
#
_entry.id   38bdf0858dc395cd87a195357a1fd332
#
_cell.length_a   1.000
_cell.length_b   1.000
_cell.length_c   1.000
_cell.angle_alpha   90.00
_cell.angle_beta   90.00
_cell.angle_gamma   90.00
#
_symmetry.space_group_name_H-M   'P 1'
#
loop_
_entity.id
_entity.type
_entity.pdbx_description
1 polymer ?
#
loop_
_entity_poly.entity_id
_entity_poly.type
_entity_poly.pdbx_seq_one_letter_code
_entity_poly.pdbx_strand_id
1 'polypeptide(L)'
;ILVPYYGVAALLMGIVFVVDMGLYPFWGFKLDASVFLYLDSPEEAFASVSLGFIFLRIAAILLLSAGYAWLLAKITPARIEAVKNRWGATIVLLLLGGGLFVVIRGGVTESTSNIGQVYFSNDQFLNHSAVNPCFSLLSSAGKSKDYAAEFDFFDEEHRQSLFQGLYPSDGITQQVLDTIRPNILIVLWEGLGSAFVEPLGGLPDVTP
;
A
#
# COMPACT_ATOMS: atom_id res chain seq x y z
N ILE A 1 28.16 -16.42 4.16
CA ILE A 1 26.91 -16.34 3.36
C ILE A 1 25.70 -16.01 4.24
N LEU A 2 25.52 -16.62 5.43
CA LEU A 2 24.37 -16.40 6.30
C LEU A 2 24.32 -14.98 6.91
N VAL A 3 25.45 -14.41 7.30
CA VAL A 3 25.50 -13.09 7.94
C VAL A 3 24.96 -11.96 7.02
N PRO A 4 25.44 -11.83 5.77
CA PRO A 4 24.86 -10.82 4.87
C PRO A 4 23.37 -11.09 4.55
N TYR A 5 22.97 -12.34 4.43
CA TYR A 5 21.55 -12.69 4.26
C TYR A 5 20.70 -12.19 5.44
N TYR A 6 21.15 -12.44 6.68
CA TYR A 6 20.46 -11.93 7.88
C TYR A 6 20.42 -10.42 7.94
N GLY A 7 21.51 -9.75 7.52
CA GLY A 7 21.56 -8.30 7.44
C GLY A 7 20.48 -7.75 6.49
N VAL A 8 20.37 -8.31 5.29
CA VAL A 8 19.38 -7.90 4.31
C VAL A 8 17.95 -8.20 4.79
N ALA A 9 17.71 -9.42 5.28
CA ALA A 9 16.39 -9.80 5.79
C ALA A 9 15.94 -8.92 6.96
N ALA A 10 16.84 -8.66 7.91
CA ALA A 10 16.57 -7.80 9.05
C ALA A 10 16.31 -6.35 8.64
N LEU A 11 17.05 -5.84 7.64
CA LEU A 11 16.84 -4.49 7.11
C LEU A 11 15.47 -4.36 6.45
N LEU A 12 15.10 -5.31 5.58
CA LEU A 12 13.78 -5.31 4.93
C LEU A 12 12.64 -5.38 5.95
N MET A 13 12.75 -6.26 6.95
CA MET A 13 11.77 -6.32 8.04
C MET A 13 11.71 -5.01 8.81
N GLY A 14 12.86 -4.44 9.18
CA GLY A 14 12.93 -3.17 9.89
C GLY A 14 12.27 -2.02 9.12
N ILE A 15 12.51 -1.94 7.82
CA ILE A 15 11.87 -0.95 6.93
C ILE A 15 10.35 -1.14 6.97
N VAL A 16 9.85 -2.34 6.67
CA VAL A 16 8.41 -2.61 6.57
C VAL A 16 7.69 -2.28 7.88
N PHE A 17 8.23 -2.70 9.03
CA PHE A 17 7.61 -2.42 10.33
C PHE A 17 7.62 -0.93 10.69
N VAL A 18 8.72 -0.22 10.45
CA VAL A 18 8.80 1.21 10.79
C VAL A 18 7.98 2.06 9.85
N VAL A 19 7.93 1.70 8.55
CA VAL A 19 7.09 2.39 7.56
C VAL A 19 5.61 2.18 7.89
N ASP A 20 5.20 0.96 8.21
CA ASP A 20 3.82 0.67 8.64
C ASP A 20 3.40 1.52 9.85
N MET A 21 4.24 1.52 10.92
CA MET A 21 3.98 2.35 12.10
C MET A 21 4.01 3.86 11.80
N GLY A 22 4.80 4.27 10.81
CA GLY A 22 4.93 5.68 10.43
C GLY A 22 3.75 6.17 9.60
N LEU A 23 3.25 5.36 8.70
CA LEU A 23 2.15 5.73 7.78
C LEU A 23 0.76 5.51 8.39
N TYR A 24 0.63 4.58 9.34
CA TYR A 24 -0.66 4.24 9.93
C TYR A 24 -1.46 5.45 10.48
N PRO A 25 -0.85 6.43 11.19
CA PRO A 25 -1.58 7.61 11.65
C PRO A 25 -2.15 8.50 10.54
N PHE A 26 -1.56 8.43 9.35
CA PHE A 26 -2.00 9.20 8.18
C PHE A 26 -3.03 8.45 7.35
N TRP A 27 -2.83 7.15 7.17
CA TRP A 27 -3.65 6.32 6.29
C TRP A 27 -4.84 5.66 6.99
N GLY A 28 -4.72 5.36 8.30
CA GLY A 28 -5.74 4.63 9.05
C GLY A 28 -5.87 3.15 8.67
N PHE A 29 -4.96 2.63 7.83
CA PHE A 29 -4.91 1.22 7.44
C PHE A 29 -3.48 0.68 7.41
N LYS A 30 -3.34 -0.64 7.28
CA LYS A 30 -2.05 -1.32 7.27
C LYS A 30 -1.30 -1.08 5.97
N LEU A 31 0.03 -1.08 6.08
CA LEU A 31 0.92 -0.96 4.92
C LEU A 31 0.54 -1.98 3.84
N ASP A 32 0.29 -1.51 2.65
CA ASP A 32 -0.02 -2.28 1.47
C ASP A 32 0.78 -1.82 0.23
N ALA A 33 0.52 -2.43 -0.92
CA ALA A 33 1.26 -2.14 -2.15
C ALA A 33 1.06 -0.72 -2.69
N SER A 34 0.06 0.03 -2.20
CA SER A 34 -0.14 1.43 -2.60
C SER A 34 1.05 2.33 -2.23
N VAL A 35 1.86 1.91 -1.24
CA VAL A 35 3.09 2.61 -0.88
C VAL A 35 4.05 2.77 -2.06
N PHE A 36 4.04 1.82 -2.99
CA PHE A 36 4.93 1.88 -4.16
C PHE A 36 4.58 3.01 -5.12
N LEU A 37 3.31 3.44 -5.16
CA LEU A 37 2.88 4.59 -5.98
C LEU A 37 3.54 5.90 -5.53
N TYR A 38 3.85 6.02 -4.24
CA TYR A 38 4.56 7.19 -3.71
C TYR A 38 6.06 7.20 -4.02
N LEU A 39 6.62 6.09 -4.50
CA LEU A 39 7.99 6.04 -4.98
C LEU A 39 8.17 6.66 -6.35
N ASP A 40 7.08 6.81 -7.12
CA ASP A 40 7.10 7.49 -8.42
C ASP A 40 7.25 9.01 -8.27
N SER A 41 6.83 9.57 -7.13
CA SER A 41 6.94 11.01 -6.80
C SER A 41 7.52 11.22 -5.40
N PRO A 42 8.79 10.86 -5.14
CA PRO A 42 9.37 10.91 -3.80
C PRO A 42 9.46 12.32 -3.24
N GLU A 43 9.58 13.35 -4.09
CA GLU A 43 9.62 14.74 -3.66
C GLU A 43 8.31 15.16 -2.97
N GLU A 44 7.17 14.73 -3.48
CA GLU A 44 5.86 14.99 -2.89
C GLU A 44 5.68 14.23 -1.58
N ALA A 45 6.13 12.97 -1.54
CA ALA A 45 6.07 12.15 -0.33
C ALA A 45 6.87 12.76 0.83
N PHE A 46 8.05 13.33 0.53
CA PHE A 46 8.89 13.97 1.55
C PHE A 46 8.51 15.41 1.88
N ALA A 47 7.81 16.12 0.99
CA ALA A 47 7.39 17.50 1.21
C ALA A 47 6.44 17.67 2.40
N SER A 48 5.66 16.64 2.73
CA SER A 48 4.66 16.66 3.80
C SER A 48 5.20 16.27 5.19
N VAL A 49 6.48 15.86 5.31
CA VAL A 49 7.05 15.40 6.57
C VAL A 49 8.24 16.23 7.03
N SER A 50 8.38 16.41 8.35
CA SER A 50 9.51 17.15 8.92
C SER A 50 10.81 16.35 8.86
N LEU A 51 11.96 17.02 8.78
CA LEU A 51 13.27 16.37 8.83
C LEU A 51 13.45 15.56 10.13
N GLY A 52 12.94 16.05 11.26
CA GLY A 52 12.98 15.34 12.54
C GLY A 52 12.24 14.01 12.48
N PHE A 53 11.09 13.96 11.80
CA PHE A 53 10.34 12.73 11.58
C PHE A 53 11.15 11.72 10.77
N ILE A 54 11.80 12.17 9.69
CA ILE A 54 12.63 11.33 8.83
C ILE A 54 13.80 10.73 9.61
N PHE A 55 14.56 11.56 10.33
CA PHE A 55 15.70 11.09 11.14
C PHE A 55 15.27 10.09 12.21
N LEU A 56 14.15 10.34 12.89
CA LEU A 56 13.63 9.41 13.89
C LEU A 56 13.28 8.05 13.28
N ARG A 57 12.67 8.04 12.09
CA ARG A 57 12.31 6.79 11.38
C ARG A 57 13.54 6.04 10.90
N ILE A 58 14.54 6.73 10.35
CA ILE A 58 15.81 6.11 9.96
C ILE A 58 16.50 5.47 11.19
N ALA A 59 16.57 6.19 12.30
CA ALA A 59 17.13 5.64 13.53
C ALA A 59 16.36 4.40 14.02
N ALA A 60 15.02 4.44 13.98
CA ALA A 60 14.18 3.30 14.34
C ALA A 60 14.40 2.09 13.42
N ILE A 61 14.53 2.30 12.10
CA ILE A 61 14.86 1.25 11.13
C ILE A 61 16.19 0.61 11.50
N LEU A 62 17.23 1.41 11.72
CA LEU A 62 18.57 0.90 12.03
C LEU A 62 18.58 0.10 13.35
N LEU A 63 17.93 0.62 14.40
CA LEU A 63 17.84 -0.06 15.69
C LEU A 63 17.07 -1.38 15.60
N LEU A 64 15.92 -1.38 14.95
CA LEU A 64 15.10 -2.57 14.80
C LEU A 64 15.81 -3.62 13.93
N SER A 65 16.43 -3.20 12.84
CA SER A 65 17.20 -4.08 11.95
C SER A 65 18.41 -4.68 12.65
N ALA A 66 19.13 -3.88 13.46
CA ALA A 66 20.24 -4.38 14.26
C ALA A 66 19.77 -5.41 15.29
N GLY A 67 18.62 -5.17 15.95
CA GLY A 67 18.00 -6.11 16.89
C GLY A 67 17.61 -7.43 16.22
N TYR A 68 16.98 -7.39 15.06
CA TYR A 68 16.64 -8.59 14.28
C TYR A 68 17.90 -9.33 13.81
N ALA A 69 18.88 -8.64 13.25
CA ALA A 69 20.13 -9.26 12.80
C ALA A 69 20.87 -9.93 13.96
N TRP A 70 20.93 -9.27 15.11
CA TRP A 70 21.53 -9.82 16.35
C TRP A 70 20.78 -11.09 16.81
N LEU A 71 19.44 -11.05 16.83
CA LEU A 71 18.61 -12.19 17.22
C LEU A 71 18.84 -13.38 16.27
N LEU A 72 18.79 -13.15 14.96
CA LEU A 72 19.03 -14.18 13.96
C LEU A 72 20.43 -14.79 14.08
N ALA A 73 21.45 -13.95 14.30
CA ALA A 73 22.82 -14.43 14.52
C ALA A 73 22.95 -15.26 15.80
N LYS A 74 22.22 -14.88 16.87
CA LYS A 74 22.27 -15.59 18.16
C LYS A 74 21.59 -16.95 18.14
N ILE A 75 20.48 -17.10 17.42
CA ILE A 75 19.75 -18.39 17.31
C ILE A 75 20.38 -19.32 16.29
N THR A 76 21.26 -18.83 15.42
CA THR A 76 21.94 -19.64 14.43
C THR A 76 23.18 -20.31 15.01
N PRO A 77 23.36 -21.63 14.88
CA PRO A 77 24.55 -22.28 15.39
C PRO A 77 25.80 -21.79 14.68
N ALA A 78 26.87 -21.58 15.45
CA ALA A 78 28.14 -21.05 14.95
C ALA A 78 28.79 -21.95 13.91
N ARG A 79 28.49 -23.25 13.95
CA ARG A 79 28.98 -24.26 12.98
C ARG A 79 27.79 -25.08 12.50
N ILE A 80 27.63 -25.15 11.20
CA ILE A 80 26.70 -26.09 10.55
C ILE A 80 27.50 -27.29 10.18
N GLU A 81 27.24 -28.41 10.88
CA GLU A 81 27.89 -29.70 10.58
C GLU A 81 27.39 -30.25 9.24
N ALA A 82 28.30 -30.91 8.50
CA ALA A 82 27.94 -31.55 7.26
C ALA A 82 26.98 -32.70 7.52
N VAL A 83 25.84 -32.71 6.88
CA VAL A 83 24.83 -33.75 7.01
C VAL A 83 25.33 -35.04 6.34
N LYS A 84 25.34 -36.13 7.08
CA LYS A 84 25.84 -37.44 6.63
C LYS A 84 25.00 -38.03 5.49
N ASN A 85 23.68 -37.90 5.58
CA ASN A 85 22.72 -38.30 4.54
C ASN A 85 22.13 -37.05 3.83
N ARG A 86 22.78 -36.57 2.77
CA ARG A 86 22.38 -35.38 2.03
C ARG A 86 21.01 -35.53 1.38
N TRP A 87 20.70 -36.70 0.82
CA TRP A 87 19.42 -36.94 0.16
C TRP A 87 18.26 -36.95 1.15
N GLY A 88 18.43 -37.67 2.28
CA GLY A 88 17.43 -37.66 3.35
C GLY A 88 17.17 -36.27 3.91
N ALA A 89 18.24 -35.49 4.16
CA ALA A 89 18.11 -34.11 4.61
C ALA A 89 17.41 -33.21 3.58
N THR A 90 17.71 -33.38 2.29
CA THR A 90 17.04 -32.62 1.21
C THR A 90 15.55 -32.93 1.18
N ILE A 91 15.14 -34.18 1.28
CA ILE A 91 13.72 -34.59 1.32
C ILE A 91 13.02 -33.94 2.53
N VAL A 92 13.63 -34.02 3.71
CA VAL A 92 13.06 -33.42 4.94
C VAL A 92 12.92 -31.91 4.79
N LEU A 93 13.94 -31.22 4.25
CA LEU A 93 13.87 -29.77 4.04
C LEU A 93 12.81 -29.39 3.01
N LEU A 94 12.61 -30.17 1.95
CA LEU A 94 11.54 -29.94 0.97
C LEU A 94 10.17 -30.14 1.61
N LEU A 95 9.98 -31.17 2.43
CA LEU A 95 8.72 -31.40 3.15
C LEU A 95 8.45 -30.29 4.17
N LEU A 96 9.45 -29.85 4.91
CA LEU A 96 9.31 -28.73 5.85
C LEU A 96 9.02 -27.42 5.11
N GLY A 97 9.70 -27.15 3.99
CA GLY A 97 9.44 -25.97 3.15
C GLY A 97 8.04 -25.99 2.56
N GLY A 98 7.59 -27.14 2.04
CA GLY A 98 6.22 -27.33 1.55
C GLY A 98 5.19 -27.18 2.66
N GLY A 99 5.44 -27.74 3.85
CA GLY A 99 4.59 -27.55 5.02
C GLY A 99 4.50 -26.09 5.45
N LEU A 100 5.63 -25.39 5.50
CA LEU A 100 5.67 -23.97 5.81
C LEU A 100 4.88 -23.14 4.78
N PHE A 101 5.00 -23.45 3.50
CA PHE A 101 4.22 -22.81 2.45
C PHE A 101 2.71 -22.99 2.68
N VAL A 102 2.26 -24.22 3.02
CA VAL A 102 0.85 -24.49 3.33
C VAL A 102 0.39 -23.69 4.54
N VAL A 103 1.22 -23.56 5.58
CA VAL A 103 0.91 -22.72 6.77
C VAL A 103 0.77 -21.26 6.40
N ILE A 104 1.70 -20.70 5.62
CA ILE A 104 1.65 -19.30 5.17
C ILE A 104 0.43 -19.05 4.29
N ARG A 105 0.08 -20.01 3.43
CA ARG A 105 -1.10 -19.97 2.59
C ARG A 105 -2.42 -20.02 3.40
N GLY A 106 -2.41 -20.55 4.60
CA GLY A 106 -3.59 -20.71 5.46
C GLY A 106 -4.28 -22.07 5.34
N GLY A 107 -3.60 -23.06 4.78
CA GLY A 107 -4.11 -24.44 4.63
C GLY A 107 -4.18 -24.91 3.19
N VAL A 108 -4.87 -26.04 2.99
CA VAL A 108 -5.04 -26.71 1.68
C VAL A 108 -6.40 -26.45 1.04
N THR A 109 -7.26 -25.67 1.69
CA THR A 109 -8.60 -25.31 1.22
C THR A 109 -8.54 -24.26 0.10
N GLU A 110 -9.66 -24.01 -0.58
CA GLU A 110 -9.77 -22.97 -1.62
C GLU A 110 -9.51 -21.55 -1.05
N SER A 111 -9.92 -21.32 0.19
CA SER A 111 -9.69 -20.04 0.87
C SER A 111 -8.23 -19.89 1.28
N THR A 112 -7.60 -18.84 0.81
CA THR A 112 -6.24 -18.46 1.21
C THR A 112 -6.26 -17.52 2.41
N SER A 113 -5.15 -17.47 3.16
CA SER A 113 -4.97 -16.47 4.23
C SER A 113 -5.19 -15.06 3.71
N ASN A 114 -5.95 -14.28 4.49
CA ASN A 114 -6.14 -12.84 4.26
C ASN A 114 -6.05 -12.08 5.58
N ILE A 115 -5.90 -10.77 5.49
CA ILE A 115 -5.71 -9.90 6.67
C ILE A 115 -6.91 -9.93 7.63
N GLY A 116 -8.13 -10.19 7.12
CA GLY A 116 -9.36 -10.22 7.93
C GLY A 116 -9.45 -11.43 8.85
N GLN A 117 -8.68 -12.50 8.63
CA GLN A 117 -8.71 -13.69 9.48
C GLN A 117 -8.22 -13.46 10.92
N VAL A 118 -7.43 -12.42 11.15
CA VAL A 118 -6.92 -12.06 12.48
C VAL A 118 -7.78 -10.99 13.17
N TYR A 119 -8.89 -10.56 12.55
CA TYR A 119 -9.79 -9.57 13.13
C TYR A 119 -10.59 -10.21 14.27
N PHE A 120 -10.59 -9.56 15.43
CA PHE A 120 -11.17 -10.07 16.65
C PHE A 120 -12.03 -9.06 17.41
N SER A 121 -12.11 -7.80 16.95
CA SER A 121 -12.76 -6.69 17.64
C SER A 121 -13.68 -5.91 16.69
N ASN A 122 -14.58 -5.11 17.24
CA ASN A 122 -15.33 -4.09 16.51
C ASN A 122 -14.49 -2.81 16.29
N ASP A 123 -13.35 -2.68 16.97
CA ASP A 123 -12.42 -1.58 16.80
C ASP A 123 -11.41 -1.92 15.70
N GLN A 124 -11.38 -1.08 14.67
CA GLN A 124 -10.51 -1.28 13.50
C GLN A 124 -9.03 -1.18 13.87
N PHE A 125 -8.65 -0.30 14.78
CA PHE A 125 -7.26 -0.17 15.22
C PHE A 125 -6.77 -1.46 15.90
N LEU A 126 -7.60 -2.06 16.75
CA LEU A 126 -7.26 -3.34 17.40
C LEU A 126 -7.12 -4.46 16.38
N ASN A 127 -8.00 -4.53 15.39
CA ASN A 127 -7.91 -5.52 14.31
C ASN A 127 -6.63 -5.32 13.49
N HIS A 128 -6.32 -4.10 13.13
CA HIS A 128 -5.08 -3.78 12.40
C HIS A 128 -3.82 -4.07 13.21
N SER A 129 -3.86 -3.90 14.54
CA SER A 129 -2.71 -4.21 15.40
C SER A 129 -2.33 -5.70 15.38
N ALA A 130 -3.29 -6.59 15.09
CA ALA A 130 -3.05 -8.02 14.94
C ALA A 130 -2.49 -8.42 13.56
N VAL A 131 -2.55 -7.53 12.56
CA VAL A 131 -2.07 -7.81 11.21
C VAL A 131 -0.56 -7.64 11.11
N ASN A 132 0.13 -8.66 10.63
CA ASN A 132 1.56 -8.57 10.32
C ASN A 132 1.77 -7.67 9.08
N PRO A 133 2.55 -6.57 9.18
CA PRO A 133 2.75 -5.64 8.07
C PRO A 133 3.48 -6.26 6.87
N CYS A 134 4.38 -7.21 7.08
CA CYS A 134 5.02 -7.93 5.97
C CYS A 134 4.00 -8.77 5.20
N PHE A 135 3.08 -9.43 5.90
CA PHE A 135 2.00 -10.19 5.26
C PHE A 135 1.06 -9.27 4.50
N SER A 136 0.66 -8.14 5.10
CA SER A 136 -0.21 -7.14 4.45
C SER A 136 0.41 -6.63 3.14
N LEU A 137 1.67 -6.19 3.19
CA LEU A 137 2.39 -5.70 2.02
C LEU A 137 2.51 -6.76 0.92
N LEU A 138 2.96 -7.98 1.27
CA LEU A 138 3.17 -9.05 0.28
C LEU A 138 1.85 -9.55 -0.32
N SER A 139 0.80 -9.66 0.48
CA SER A 139 -0.51 -10.11 0.00
C SER A 139 -1.19 -9.09 -0.92
N SER A 140 -0.95 -7.80 -0.70
CA SER A 140 -1.45 -6.72 -1.56
C SER A 140 -0.62 -6.56 -2.83
N ALA A 141 0.70 -6.75 -2.77
CA ALA A 141 1.57 -6.68 -3.94
C ALA A 141 1.18 -7.70 -5.03
N GLY A 142 0.76 -8.91 -4.61
CA GLY A 142 0.24 -9.91 -5.54
C GLY A 142 -1.14 -9.59 -6.14
N LYS A 143 -1.84 -8.59 -5.60
CA LYS A 143 -3.15 -8.14 -6.06
C LYS A 143 -3.11 -6.75 -6.71
N SER A 144 -1.93 -6.13 -6.74
CA SER A 144 -1.75 -4.83 -7.41
C SER A 144 -2.08 -5.00 -8.89
N LYS A 145 -3.15 -4.33 -9.32
CA LYS A 145 -3.63 -4.34 -10.69
C LYS A 145 -3.21 -3.05 -11.36
N ASP A 146 -2.85 -3.15 -12.62
CA ASP A 146 -2.76 -1.97 -13.47
C ASP A 146 -4.19 -1.50 -13.79
N TYR A 147 -4.67 -0.53 -12.98
CA TYR A 147 -6.01 0.01 -13.15
C TYR A 147 -6.19 0.68 -14.52
N ALA A 148 -5.14 1.24 -15.11
CA ALA A 148 -5.24 1.83 -16.44
C ALA A 148 -5.56 0.78 -17.50
N ALA A 149 -4.91 -0.39 -17.41
CA ALA A 149 -5.20 -1.51 -18.30
C ALA A 149 -6.53 -2.23 -17.97
N GLU A 150 -6.90 -2.30 -16.68
CA GLU A 150 -8.15 -2.95 -16.24
C GLU A 150 -9.39 -2.17 -16.68
N PHE A 151 -9.33 -0.83 -16.70
CA PHE A 151 -10.45 0.04 -17.07
C PHE A 151 -10.35 0.60 -18.48
N ASP A 152 -9.47 0.07 -19.31
CA ASP A 152 -9.38 0.41 -20.73
C ASP A 152 -10.43 -0.38 -21.54
N PHE A 153 -11.70 0.07 -21.46
CA PHE A 153 -12.85 -0.60 -22.08
C PHE A 153 -13.01 -0.30 -23.57
N PHE A 154 -12.36 0.75 -24.06
CA PHE A 154 -12.54 1.21 -25.44
C PHE A 154 -11.17 1.50 -26.06
N ASP A 155 -11.02 1.15 -27.33
CA ASP A 155 -9.89 1.62 -28.12
C ASP A 155 -9.95 3.15 -28.31
N GLU A 156 -8.82 3.74 -28.70
CA GLU A 156 -8.69 5.21 -28.80
C GLU A 156 -9.67 5.82 -29.79
N GLU A 157 -9.93 5.14 -30.92
CA GLU A 157 -10.83 5.61 -31.95
C GLU A 157 -12.29 5.64 -31.43
N HIS A 158 -12.69 4.61 -30.70
CA HIS A 158 -14.01 4.55 -30.09
C HIS A 158 -14.18 5.59 -28.98
N ARG A 159 -13.15 5.77 -28.15
CA ARG A 159 -13.14 6.84 -27.13
C ARG A 159 -13.36 8.22 -27.75
N GLN A 160 -12.60 8.54 -28.80
CA GLN A 160 -12.75 9.84 -29.48
C GLN A 160 -14.15 9.99 -30.10
N SER A 161 -14.71 8.92 -30.65
CA SER A 161 -16.06 8.96 -31.20
C SER A 161 -17.15 9.25 -30.15
N LEU A 162 -16.98 8.72 -28.94
CA LEU A 162 -17.91 8.96 -27.83
C LEU A 162 -17.85 10.43 -27.32
N PHE A 163 -16.68 11.08 -27.46
CA PHE A 163 -16.52 12.48 -27.10
C PHE A 163 -16.98 13.44 -28.20
N GLN A 164 -17.14 12.95 -29.45
CA GLN A 164 -17.68 13.76 -30.55
C GLN A 164 -19.13 14.13 -30.24
N GLY A 165 -19.41 15.41 -30.19
CA GLY A 165 -20.75 15.91 -29.91
C GLY A 165 -21.06 16.24 -28.45
N LEU A 166 -20.22 15.84 -27.50
CA LEU A 166 -20.34 16.30 -26.11
C LEU A 166 -20.09 17.82 -25.98
N TYR A 167 -19.23 18.36 -26.86
CA TYR A 167 -18.93 19.78 -26.94
C TYR A 167 -19.20 20.28 -28.37
N PRO A 168 -20.47 20.51 -28.76
CA PRO A 168 -20.79 20.98 -30.10
C PRO A 168 -20.13 22.34 -30.36
N SER A 169 -19.36 22.43 -31.44
CA SER A 169 -18.66 23.66 -31.84
C SER A 169 -19.56 24.65 -32.58
N ASP A 170 -20.76 24.22 -32.98
CA ASP A 170 -21.75 24.92 -33.77
C ASP A 170 -22.89 25.54 -32.91
N GLY A 171 -22.78 25.46 -31.60
CA GLY A 171 -23.72 26.04 -30.68
C GLY A 171 -23.69 27.58 -30.71
N ILE A 172 -24.85 28.22 -30.45
CA ILE A 172 -24.91 29.68 -30.26
C ILE A 172 -24.08 30.03 -29.02
N THR A 173 -22.97 30.74 -29.25
CA THR A 173 -22.14 31.21 -28.15
C THR A 173 -22.83 32.37 -27.48
N GLN A 174 -23.36 32.16 -26.28
CA GLN A 174 -23.90 33.23 -25.45
C GLN A 174 -22.82 33.78 -24.52
N GLN A 175 -22.58 35.06 -24.57
CA GLN A 175 -21.67 35.69 -23.61
C GLN A 175 -22.31 35.68 -22.21
N VAL A 176 -21.76 34.91 -21.30
CA VAL A 176 -22.25 34.76 -19.92
C VAL A 176 -21.58 35.78 -18.96
N LEU A 177 -20.41 36.27 -19.33
CA LEU A 177 -19.59 37.16 -18.50
C LEU A 177 -19.55 38.56 -19.10
N ASP A 178 -19.63 39.60 -18.26
CA ASP A 178 -19.61 41.00 -18.69
C ASP A 178 -18.28 41.48 -19.29
N THR A 179 -17.21 40.67 -19.12
CA THR A 179 -15.89 40.97 -19.64
C THR A 179 -15.36 39.89 -20.55
N ILE A 180 -14.60 40.29 -21.59
CA ILE A 180 -14.01 39.38 -22.58
C ILE A 180 -12.82 38.61 -21.97
N ARG A 181 -12.17 39.10 -20.92
CA ARG A 181 -11.02 38.50 -20.24
C ARG A 181 -11.19 38.60 -18.72
N PRO A 182 -12.09 37.81 -18.13
CA PRO A 182 -12.25 37.78 -16.68
C PRO A 182 -11.08 37.11 -16.00
N ASN A 183 -10.77 37.49 -14.78
CA ASN A 183 -9.98 36.70 -13.89
C ASN A 183 -10.85 35.54 -13.39
N ILE A 184 -10.42 34.31 -13.59
CA ILE A 184 -11.14 33.10 -13.16
C ILE A 184 -10.38 32.49 -12.00
N LEU A 185 -11.05 32.34 -10.86
CA LEU A 185 -10.55 31.56 -9.72
C LEU A 185 -11.38 30.29 -9.63
N ILE A 186 -10.74 29.17 -9.79
CA ILE A 186 -11.36 27.86 -9.62
C ILE A 186 -10.91 27.31 -8.27
N VAL A 187 -11.89 27.02 -7.40
CA VAL A 187 -11.66 26.37 -6.10
C VAL A 187 -12.18 24.94 -6.18
N LEU A 188 -11.26 23.99 -6.18
CA LEU A 188 -11.60 22.58 -6.12
C LEU A 188 -11.73 22.16 -4.64
N TRP A 189 -12.94 21.87 -4.23
CA TRP A 189 -13.21 21.39 -2.87
C TRP A 189 -13.18 19.87 -2.86
N GLU A 190 -12.06 19.32 -2.46
CA GLU A 190 -11.93 17.89 -2.25
C GLU A 190 -12.68 17.48 -0.98
N GLY A 191 -13.44 16.37 -1.07
CA GLY A 191 -14.17 15.82 0.07
C GLY A 191 -15.50 16.51 0.40
N LEU A 192 -15.96 17.48 -0.40
CA LEU A 192 -17.29 18.04 -0.24
C LEU A 192 -18.35 17.06 -0.76
N GLY A 193 -18.94 16.29 0.18
CA GLY A 193 -19.99 15.33 -0.14
C GLY A 193 -21.31 16.02 -0.54
N SER A 194 -22.14 15.33 -1.32
CA SER A 194 -23.47 15.80 -1.75
C SER A 194 -24.38 16.19 -0.57
N ALA A 195 -24.13 15.67 0.62
CA ALA A 195 -24.84 16.03 1.84
C ALA A 195 -24.77 17.54 2.22
N PHE A 196 -23.77 18.26 1.69
CA PHE A 196 -23.57 19.68 1.92
C PHE A 196 -23.98 20.55 0.73
N VAL A 197 -24.44 19.94 -0.36
CA VAL A 197 -24.80 20.66 -1.61
C VAL A 197 -26.31 20.60 -1.79
N GLU A 198 -27.00 21.71 -1.49
CA GLU A 198 -28.45 21.77 -1.51
C GLU A 198 -29.07 21.35 -2.87
N PRO A 199 -28.57 21.83 -4.05
CA PRO A 199 -29.08 21.38 -5.35
C PRO A 199 -28.97 19.87 -5.61
N LEU A 200 -28.12 19.17 -4.86
CA LEU A 200 -27.94 17.70 -4.94
C LEU A 200 -28.72 16.94 -3.84
N GLY A 201 -29.66 17.63 -3.17
CA GLY A 201 -30.46 17.05 -2.07
C GLY A 201 -29.77 17.08 -0.70
N GLY A 202 -28.74 17.89 -0.53
CA GLY A 202 -28.06 18.10 0.72
C GLY A 202 -28.78 19.05 1.68
N LEU A 203 -28.12 19.40 2.78
CA LEU A 203 -28.66 20.31 3.80
C LEU A 203 -28.91 21.70 3.19
N PRO A 204 -30.08 22.36 3.48
CA PRO A 204 -30.38 23.67 2.99
C PRO A 204 -29.44 24.72 3.60
N ASP A 205 -29.21 25.79 2.87
CA ASP A 205 -28.43 26.96 3.30
C ASP A 205 -26.94 26.70 3.64
N VAL A 206 -26.37 25.56 3.24
CA VAL A 206 -24.95 25.26 3.43
C VAL A 206 -24.12 25.72 2.24
N THR A 207 -24.65 25.55 1.04
CA THR A 207 -24.04 26.04 -0.21
C THR A 207 -25.08 26.83 -0.98
N PRO A 208 -24.68 27.98 -1.57
CA PRO A 208 -25.59 28.79 -2.39
C PRO A 208 -26.03 28.04 -3.65
#